data_23a458d7b3d1bfc7a6ffc8380760c1f1
#
_entry.id   23a458d7b3d1bfc7a6ffc8380760c1f1
#
_cell.length_a   1.000
_cell.length_b   1.000
_cell.length_c   1.000
_cell.angle_alpha   90.00
_cell.angle_beta   90.00
_cell.angle_gamma   90.00
#
_symmetry.space_group_name_H-M   'P 1'
#
loop_
_entity.id
_entity.type
_entity.pdbx_description
1 polymer ?
#
loop_
_entity_poly.entity_id
_entity_poly.type
_entity_poly.pdbx_seq_one_letter_code
_entity_poly.pdbx_strand_id
1 'polypeptide(L)'
;MKTSIEYRDPLELSEELAKLGQLTKITQLEGGSGFYTMQAANTNKVALAEISANKTLLYEGWGNGITIDFNWITPKANTQGAFGYCDGFKMTKNSLAGFGTINSVPGNAWGKYNNECSSTGCMLEKQLLFELLENCKAYDGLERLTGDQGIYCNNKALNQLKRLAAREVSAGIQNPEKYFDLVIACLEEPMTEQNSQDPKHIDQLREIINLAHSEKTMESPLSLLEVCKYINTSQASLYRICQEYFGMGIIELMTQIRLEESRRIMLNQDARRKLKLYSIRDIAIKYGFKHQGRYARRYYTAFGELPSQT
;
A
#
# COMPACT_ATOMS: atom_id res chain seq x y z
N MET A 1 6.13 26.42 -7.70
CA MET A 1 6.31 25.54 -6.54
C MET A 1 4.96 24.91 -6.24
N LYS A 2 4.69 23.65 -6.65
CA LYS A 2 3.48 22.97 -6.20
C LYS A 2 3.69 22.60 -4.75
N THR A 3 2.86 23.14 -3.88
CA THR A 3 2.85 22.88 -2.45
C THR A 3 2.49 21.42 -2.22
N SER A 4 3.18 20.74 -1.31
CA SER A 4 2.75 19.45 -0.78
C SER A 4 1.32 19.60 -0.25
N ILE A 5 0.40 18.76 -0.69
CA ILE A 5 -0.97 18.79 -0.20
C ILE A 5 -1.03 17.97 1.09
N GLU A 6 -1.66 18.53 2.09
CA GLU A 6 -1.84 17.91 3.41
C GLU A 6 -3.23 17.31 3.53
N TYR A 7 -3.28 16.09 4.05
CA TYR A 7 -4.51 15.34 4.26
C TYR A 7 -4.62 14.90 5.71
N ARG A 8 -5.83 14.80 6.22
CA ARG A 8 -6.13 14.32 7.56
C ARG A 8 -6.80 12.94 7.54
N ASP A 9 -7.22 12.50 6.37
CA ASP A 9 -7.94 11.25 6.17
C ASP A 9 -7.24 10.39 5.10
N PRO A 10 -7.03 9.07 5.36
CA PRO A 10 -6.53 8.15 4.34
C PRO A 10 -7.41 8.05 3.10
N LEU A 11 -8.71 8.34 3.23
CA LEU A 11 -9.64 8.36 2.10
C LEU A 11 -9.29 9.46 1.09
N GLU A 12 -9.03 10.68 1.57
CA GLU A 12 -8.60 11.79 0.71
C GLU A 12 -7.33 11.43 -0.07
N LEU A 13 -6.38 10.77 0.60
CA LEU A 13 -5.15 10.29 -0.04
C LEU A 13 -5.44 9.21 -1.10
N SER A 14 -6.38 8.29 -0.82
CA SER A 14 -6.83 7.28 -1.78
C SER A 14 -7.47 7.90 -3.02
N GLU A 15 -8.29 8.94 -2.85
CA GLU A 15 -8.93 9.66 -3.94
C GLU A 15 -7.91 10.39 -4.83
N GLU A 16 -6.85 10.96 -4.24
CA GLU A 16 -5.78 11.59 -5.03
C GLU A 16 -4.95 10.55 -5.81
N LEU A 17 -4.66 9.39 -5.21
CA LEU A 17 -3.99 8.31 -5.92
C LEU A 17 -4.84 7.76 -7.07
N ALA A 18 -6.16 7.72 -6.92
CA ALA A 18 -7.07 7.30 -7.99
C ALA A 18 -6.98 8.20 -9.23
N LYS A 19 -6.69 9.50 -9.08
CA LYS A 19 -6.46 10.43 -10.20
C LYS A 19 -5.20 10.09 -11.00
N LEU A 20 -4.26 9.36 -10.39
CA LEU A 20 -3.06 8.83 -11.04
C LEU A 20 -3.25 7.40 -11.59
N GLY A 21 -4.47 6.87 -11.53
CA GLY A 21 -4.78 5.51 -11.96
C GLY A 21 -4.56 4.44 -10.90
N GLN A 22 -4.30 4.84 -9.64
CA GLN A 22 -4.04 3.94 -8.52
C GLN A 22 -5.31 3.75 -7.67
N LEU A 23 -6.06 2.68 -7.94
CA LEU A 23 -7.27 2.35 -7.18
C LEU A 23 -6.89 1.63 -5.86
N THR A 24 -6.50 2.40 -4.88
CA THR A 24 -5.91 1.91 -3.64
C THR A 24 -6.81 2.23 -2.44
N LYS A 25 -7.08 1.24 -1.60
CA LYS A 25 -7.59 1.45 -0.25
C LYS A 25 -6.41 1.68 0.69
N ILE A 26 -6.52 2.65 1.57
CA ILE A 26 -5.49 2.95 2.56
C ILE A 26 -6.08 2.76 3.95
N THR A 27 -5.41 2.00 4.80
CA THR A 27 -5.77 1.75 6.19
C THR A 27 -4.64 2.23 7.10
N GLN A 28 -4.96 3.10 8.06
CA GLN A 28 -4.03 3.49 9.10
C GLN A 28 -3.90 2.34 10.11
N LEU A 29 -2.68 1.87 10.38
CA LEU A 29 -2.45 0.77 11.32
C LEU A 29 -2.17 1.22 12.75
N GLU A 30 -1.76 2.46 12.96
CA GLU A 30 -1.46 3.03 14.27
C GLU A 30 -2.56 3.96 14.75
N GLY A 31 -2.88 3.91 16.05
CA GLY A 31 -3.92 4.75 16.64
C GLY A 31 -3.58 6.25 16.67
N GLY A 32 -4.62 7.07 16.86
CA GLY A 32 -4.55 8.53 16.92
C GLY A 32 -4.69 9.22 15.57
N SER A 33 -4.74 10.56 15.58
CA SER A 33 -4.93 11.36 14.38
C SER A 33 -3.80 11.18 13.37
N GLY A 34 -4.16 10.88 12.12
CA GLY A 34 -3.25 10.81 10.99
C GLY A 34 -2.93 12.19 10.43
N PHE A 35 -1.73 12.28 9.85
CA PHE A 35 -1.29 13.41 9.06
C PHE A 35 -0.50 12.88 7.88
N TYR A 36 -0.96 13.22 6.68
CA TYR A 36 -0.43 12.68 5.44
C TYR A 36 -0.07 13.82 4.51
N THR A 37 1.02 13.67 3.78
CA THR A 37 1.38 14.61 2.72
C THR A 37 1.61 13.84 1.43
N MET A 38 1.19 14.41 0.32
CA MET A 38 1.43 13.87 -1.01
C MET A 38 1.93 14.95 -1.95
N GLN A 39 2.92 14.59 -2.74
CA GLN A 39 3.31 15.32 -3.94
C GLN A 39 3.13 14.40 -5.13
N ALA A 40 2.67 14.92 -6.25
CA ALA A 40 2.47 14.13 -7.45
C ALA A 40 2.76 14.92 -8.71
N ALA A 41 3.25 14.23 -9.72
CA ALA A 41 3.40 14.72 -11.07
C ALA A 41 3.07 13.61 -12.06
N ASN A 42 2.49 13.94 -13.19
CA ASN A 42 2.15 12.96 -14.22
C ASN A 42 2.30 13.50 -15.63
N THR A 43 2.53 12.57 -16.54
CA THR A 43 2.45 12.70 -17.99
C THR A 43 1.58 11.55 -18.51
N ASN A 44 1.43 11.42 -19.81
CA ASN A 44 0.75 10.27 -20.42
C ASN A 44 1.54 8.94 -20.29
N LYS A 45 2.84 8.98 -19.99
CA LYS A 45 3.73 7.80 -19.92
C LYS A 45 4.22 7.46 -18.50
N VAL A 46 4.32 8.47 -17.65
CA VAL A 46 4.91 8.37 -16.31
C VAL A 46 4.06 9.13 -15.31
N ALA A 47 3.78 8.52 -14.17
CA ALA A 47 3.24 9.22 -13.02
C ALA A 47 4.15 8.98 -11.79
N LEU A 48 4.28 10.00 -10.97
CA LEU A 48 5.03 9.99 -9.72
C LEU A 48 4.10 10.36 -8.57
N ALA A 49 4.23 9.66 -7.45
CA ALA A 49 3.60 10.02 -6.19
C ALA A 49 4.58 9.80 -5.05
N GLU A 50 4.87 10.83 -4.28
CA GLU A 50 5.63 10.74 -3.02
C GLU A 50 4.69 11.00 -1.86
N ILE A 51 4.64 10.06 -0.91
CA ILE A 51 3.75 10.09 0.24
C ILE A 51 4.58 10.02 1.51
N SER A 52 4.30 10.93 2.45
CA SER A 52 4.79 10.86 3.81
C SER A 52 3.62 10.82 4.78
N ALA A 53 3.76 10.04 5.85
CA ALA A 53 2.78 9.91 6.90
C ALA A 53 3.43 9.97 8.28
N ASN A 54 2.65 10.37 9.30
CA ASN A 54 3.05 10.22 10.70
C ASN A 54 2.55 8.91 11.31
N LYS A 55 1.93 8.06 10.51
CA LYS A 55 1.37 6.76 10.87
C LYS A 55 1.82 5.69 9.89
N THR A 56 1.92 4.46 10.36
CA THR A 56 2.11 3.30 9.47
C THR A 56 0.84 3.07 8.68
N LEU A 57 0.98 2.93 7.36
CA LEU A 57 -0.12 2.74 6.42
C LEU A 57 -0.05 1.38 5.75
N LEU A 58 -1.20 0.74 5.61
CA LEU A 58 -1.43 -0.41 4.74
C LEU A 58 -2.15 0.08 3.49
N TYR A 59 -1.59 -0.23 2.35
CA TYR A 59 -2.14 0.02 1.01
C TYR A 59 -2.62 -1.30 0.42
N GLU A 60 -3.80 -1.31 -0.19
CA GLU A 60 -4.44 -2.52 -0.70
C GLU A 60 -5.10 -2.25 -2.04
N GLY A 61 -4.80 -3.10 -3.01
CA GLY A 61 -5.33 -3.01 -4.36
C GLY A 61 -4.83 -1.76 -5.07
N TRP A 62 -4.03 -1.90 -6.09
CA TRP A 62 -3.64 -0.80 -6.97
C TRP A 62 -3.40 -1.33 -8.37
N GLY A 63 -3.20 -0.39 -9.27
CA GLY A 63 -2.97 -0.67 -10.67
C GLY A 63 -4.26 -0.74 -11.48
N ASN A 64 -4.19 -0.14 -12.65
CA ASN A 64 -5.27 -0.11 -13.64
C ASN A 64 -5.01 -1.09 -14.80
N GLY A 65 -3.94 -1.90 -14.72
CA GLY A 65 -3.46 -2.79 -15.78
C GLY A 65 -2.75 -2.10 -16.95
N ILE A 66 -2.73 -0.76 -16.97
CA ILE A 66 -2.09 0.06 -18.01
C ILE A 66 -0.67 0.43 -17.62
N THR A 67 -0.41 0.57 -16.32
CA THR A 67 0.89 0.94 -15.78
C THR A 67 1.49 -0.19 -14.95
N ILE A 68 2.80 -0.13 -14.77
CA ILE A 68 3.56 -0.94 -13.82
C ILE A 68 4.13 -0.01 -12.76
N ASP A 69 4.00 -0.43 -11.51
CA ASP A 69 4.42 0.36 -10.37
C ASP A 69 5.82 -0.03 -9.93
N PHE A 70 6.66 0.97 -9.74
CA PHE A 70 7.99 0.84 -9.16
C PHE A 70 8.06 1.69 -7.90
N ASN A 71 8.13 1.02 -6.76
CA ASN A 71 8.09 1.67 -5.46
C ASN A 71 9.45 1.57 -4.76
N TRP A 72 9.83 2.64 -4.09
CA TRP A 72 10.97 2.68 -3.17
C TRP A 72 10.65 3.49 -1.94
N ILE A 73 11.47 3.33 -0.92
CA ILE A 73 11.39 4.13 0.30
C ILE A 73 12.57 5.08 0.42
N THR A 74 12.31 6.22 1.07
CA THR A 74 13.32 7.18 1.49
C THR A 74 13.21 7.33 3.00
N PRO A 75 14.21 6.89 3.80
CA PRO A 75 14.22 7.07 5.24
C PRO A 75 14.15 8.55 5.61
N LYS A 76 13.36 8.90 6.62
CA LYS A 76 13.41 10.22 7.23
C LYS A 76 14.76 10.40 7.94
N ALA A 77 15.22 11.65 8.07
CA ALA A 77 16.51 11.94 8.69
C ALA A 77 16.63 11.29 10.07
N ASN A 78 17.78 10.67 10.36
CA ASN A 78 18.14 10.03 11.63
C ASN A 78 17.32 8.78 12.01
N THR A 79 16.57 8.17 11.12
CA THR A 79 15.86 6.91 11.40
C THR A 79 16.69 5.69 10.99
N GLN A 80 16.87 4.77 11.96
CA GLN A 80 17.39 3.43 11.71
C GLN A 80 16.19 2.47 11.72
N GLY A 81 15.94 1.71 10.70
CA GLY A 81 14.80 0.79 10.67
C GLY A 81 13.61 1.27 9.84
N ALA A 82 13.81 2.34 9.06
CA ALA A 82 12.87 2.71 8.02
C ALA A 82 12.75 1.57 7.00
N PHE A 83 11.54 1.01 6.86
CA PHE A 83 11.27 -0.07 5.93
C PHE A 83 9.80 -0.08 5.49
N GLY A 84 9.54 -0.82 4.44
CA GLY A 84 8.21 -1.14 3.98
C GLY A 84 8.14 -2.58 3.52
N TYR A 85 6.95 -3.01 3.17
CA TYR A 85 6.69 -4.27 2.49
C TYR A 85 5.84 -3.98 1.24
N CYS A 86 6.13 -4.69 0.16
CA CYS A 86 5.32 -4.67 -1.05
C CYS A 86 5.13 -6.10 -1.51
N ASP A 87 3.91 -6.60 -1.48
CA ASP A 87 3.56 -8.00 -1.78
C ASP A 87 4.47 -9.04 -1.07
N GLY A 88 4.81 -8.75 0.19
CA GLY A 88 5.70 -9.57 0.99
C GLY A 88 7.19 -9.26 0.82
N PHE A 89 7.62 -8.59 -0.23
CA PHE A 89 9.00 -8.17 -0.39
C PHE A 89 9.37 -7.08 0.63
N LYS A 90 10.42 -7.29 1.43
CA LYS A 90 10.90 -6.31 2.40
C LYS A 90 11.69 -5.21 1.70
N MET A 91 11.17 -4.01 1.74
CA MET A 91 11.81 -2.84 1.15
C MET A 91 12.80 -2.20 2.11
N THR A 92 13.93 -1.82 1.57
CA THR A 92 14.98 -1.04 2.23
C THR A 92 15.32 0.20 1.38
N LYS A 93 16.25 1.02 1.84
CA LYS A 93 16.75 2.15 1.04
C LYS A 93 17.38 1.74 -0.30
N ASN A 94 17.74 0.46 -0.46
CA ASN A 94 18.42 -0.08 -1.65
C ASN A 94 17.52 -1.03 -2.44
N SER A 95 16.21 -0.88 -2.39
CA SER A 95 15.28 -1.75 -3.07
C SER A 95 14.36 -1.00 -4.03
N LEU A 96 13.89 -1.73 -5.03
CA LEU A 96 12.85 -1.35 -5.97
C LEU A 96 11.83 -2.49 -6.00
N ALA A 97 10.56 -2.21 -5.77
CA ALA A 97 9.51 -3.22 -5.64
C ALA A 97 8.18 -2.74 -6.23
N GLY A 98 7.16 -3.61 -6.25
CA GLY A 98 5.81 -3.28 -6.71
C GLY A 98 5.51 -3.78 -8.12
N PHE A 99 6.51 -4.13 -8.91
CA PHE A 99 6.32 -4.62 -10.28
C PHE A 99 5.83 -6.08 -10.34
N GLY A 100 5.96 -6.86 -9.27
CA GLY A 100 5.39 -8.21 -9.18
C GLY A 100 3.86 -8.26 -9.31
N THR A 101 3.19 -7.11 -9.17
CA THR A 101 1.75 -6.95 -9.41
C THR A 101 1.33 -7.20 -10.86
N ILE A 102 2.28 -7.25 -11.79
CA ILE A 102 2.05 -7.51 -13.22
C ILE A 102 1.33 -8.85 -13.46
N ASN A 103 1.62 -9.84 -12.60
CA ASN A 103 1.05 -11.19 -12.64
C ASN A 103 -0.06 -11.38 -11.59
N SER A 104 -0.33 -10.36 -10.78
CA SER A 104 -1.38 -10.41 -9.76
C SER A 104 -2.74 -10.10 -10.38
N VAL A 105 -3.79 -10.71 -9.84
CA VAL A 105 -5.16 -10.29 -10.15
C VAL A 105 -5.30 -8.82 -9.75
N PRO A 106 -5.82 -7.94 -10.62
CA PRO A 106 -6.06 -6.55 -10.26
C PRO A 106 -6.81 -6.44 -8.93
N GLY A 107 -6.30 -5.63 -8.02
CA GLY A 107 -6.89 -5.46 -6.69
C GLY A 107 -6.31 -6.34 -5.58
N ASN A 108 -5.41 -7.28 -5.87
CA ASN A 108 -4.82 -8.17 -4.85
C ASN A 108 -3.43 -7.76 -4.36
N ALA A 109 -2.89 -6.65 -4.85
CA ALA A 109 -1.62 -6.12 -4.38
C ALA A 109 -1.76 -5.46 -3.00
N TRP A 110 -0.73 -5.52 -2.20
CA TRP A 110 -0.68 -4.82 -0.92
C TRP A 110 0.71 -4.26 -0.62
N GLY A 111 0.75 -3.19 0.14
CA GLY A 111 2.00 -2.59 0.62
C GLY A 111 1.81 -2.01 2.01
N LYS A 112 2.85 -2.11 2.83
CA LYS A 112 2.90 -1.48 4.15
C LYS A 112 4.14 -0.61 4.24
N TYR A 113 3.96 0.63 4.64
CA TYR A 113 5.05 1.57 4.87
C TYR A 113 4.97 2.13 6.28
N ASN A 114 6.08 2.09 7.01
CA ASN A 114 6.11 2.64 8.36
C ASN A 114 6.29 4.17 8.32
N ASN A 115 5.99 4.81 9.44
CA ASN A 115 6.03 6.26 9.59
C ASN A 115 7.44 6.86 9.59
N GLU A 116 8.50 6.04 9.55
CA GLU A 116 9.90 6.45 9.55
C GLU A 116 10.49 6.68 8.16
N CYS A 117 9.69 6.43 7.12
CA CYS A 117 10.07 6.69 5.74
C CYS A 117 8.96 7.44 4.98
N SER A 118 9.34 8.06 3.86
CA SER A 118 8.40 8.35 2.78
C SER A 118 8.43 7.22 1.76
N SER A 119 7.29 6.95 1.14
CA SER A 119 7.18 6.04 -0.01
C SER A 119 7.08 6.86 -1.29
N THR A 120 7.77 6.43 -2.32
CA THR A 120 7.63 7.01 -3.66
C THR A 120 7.26 5.91 -4.64
N GLY A 121 6.19 6.13 -5.39
CA GLY A 121 5.76 5.30 -6.52
C GLY A 121 6.08 6.01 -7.83
N CYS A 122 6.64 5.25 -8.77
CA CYS A 122 6.84 5.62 -10.16
C CYS A 122 6.06 4.63 -11.01
N MET A 123 5.00 5.10 -11.65
CA MET A 123 4.13 4.31 -12.51
C MET A 123 4.53 4.54 -13.96
N LEU A 124 4.96 3.49 -14.63
CA LEU A 124 5.36 3.54 -16.04
C LEU A 124 4.33 2.86 -16.92
N GLU A 125 4.10 3.40 -18.12
CA GLU A 125 3.26 2.76 -19.11
C GLU A 125 3.78 1.36 -19.44
N LYS A 126 2.92 0.36 -19.25
CA LYS A 126 3.28 -1.06 -19.31
C LYS A 126 3.77 -1.47 -20.70
N GLN A 127 2.99 -1.15 -21.75
CA GLN A 127 3.30 -1.58 -23.10
C GLN A 127 4.66 -1.02 -23.57
N LEU A 128 4.88 0.27 -23.34
CA LEU A 128 6.13 0.93 -23.72
C LEU A 128 7.34 0.33 -22.97
N LEU A 129 7.18 0.00 -21.68
CA LEU A 129 8.27 -0.62 -20.94
C LEU A 129 8.67 -1.99 -21.52
N PHE A 130 7.68 -2.83 -21.86
CA PHE A 130 7.95 -4.14 -22.49
C PHE A 130 8.62 -3.96 -23.85
N GLU A 131 8.13 -3.08 -24.71
CA GLU A 131 8.72 -2.78 -26.02
C GLU A 131 10.19 -2.31 -25.88
N LEU A 132 10.49 -1.47 -24.89
CA LEU A 132 11.85 -1.00 -24.64
C LEU A 132 12.77 -2.13 -24.14
N LEU A 133 12.30 -2.97 -23.22
CA LEU A 133 13.07 -4.13 -22.73
C LEU A 133 13.42 -5.10 -23.87
N GLU A 134 12.47 -5.40 -24.75
CA GLU A 134 12.67 -6.24 -25.93
C GLU A 134 13.64 -5.62 -26.93
N ASN A 135 13.46 -4.34 -27.27
CA ASN A 135 14.28 -3.62 -28.22
C ASN A 135 15.75 -3.50 -27.76
N CYS A 136 15.96 -3.31 -26.46
CA CYS A 136 17.29 -3.26 -25.85
C CYS A 136 17.87 -4.65 -25.57
N LYS A 137 17.11 -5.74 -25.83
CA LYS A 137 17.48 -7.12 -25.47
C LYS A 137 17.78 -7.31 -23.99
N ALA A 138 17.09 -6.58 -23.15
CA ALA A 138 17.21 -6.61 -21.69
C ALA A 138 16.41 -7.82 -21.13
N TYR A 139 16.85 -9.03 -21.48
CA TYR A 139 16.10 -10.26 -21.15
C TYR A 139 16.10 -10.59 -19.66
N ASP A 140 17.20 -10.31 -18.96
CA ASP A 140 17.29 -10.49 -17.50
C ASP A 140 16.32 -9.55 -16.79
N GLY A 141 16.21 -8.31 -17.26
CA GLY A 141 15.24 -7.34 -16.75
C GLY A 141 13.79 -7.78 -16.97
N LEU A 142 13.51 -8.37 -18.14
CA LEU A 142 12.19 -8.91 -18.46
C LEU A 142 11.83 -10.12 -17.57
N GLU A 143 12.78 -11.03 -17.34
CA GLU A 143 12.58 -12.18 -16.45
C GLU A 143 12.27 -11.72 -15.02
N ARG A 144 13.04 -10.77 -14.48
CA ARG A 144 12.80 -10.19 -13.15
C ARG A 144 11.49 -9.46 -13.06
N LEU A 145 11.15 -8.65 -14.08
CA LEU A 145 9.88 -7.91 -14.12
C LEU A 145 8.67 -8.85 -14.04
N THR A 146 8.78 -10.05 -14.60
CA THR A 146 7.68 -11.03 -14.62
C THR A 146 7.75 -12.09 -13.52
N GLY A 147 8.90 -12.30 -12.89
CA GLY A 147 9.12 -13.34 -11.87
C GLY A 147 9.25 -12.84 -10.44
N ASP A 148 9.81 -11.65 -10.24
CA ASP A 148 10.13 -11.14 -8.91
C ASP A 148 9.06 -10.19 -8.35
N GLN A 149 8.97 -10.10 -7.01
CA GLN A 149 8.13 -9.09 -6.32
C GLN A 149 8.88 -7.77 -6.12
N GLY A 150 10.19 -7.81 -6.14
CA GLY A 150 11.11 -6.69 -5.97
C GLY A 150 12.55 -7.14 -6.06
N ILE A 151 13.45 -6.18 -6.21
CA ILE A 151 14.89 -6.40 -6.30
C ILE A 151 15.63 -5.49 -5.32
N TYR A 152 16.77 -5.98 -4.82
CA TYR A 152 17.76 -5.11 -4.20
C TYR A 152 18.71 -4.59 -5.28
N CYS A 153 18.86 -3.28 -5.36
CA CYS A 153 19.78 -2.64 -6.28
C CYS A 153 20.43 -1.43 -5.60
N ASN A 154 21.72 -1.50 -5.32
CA ASN A 154 22.49 -0.38 -4.78
C ASN A 154 23.43 0.17 -5.86
N ASN A 155 22.85 0.47 -7.00
CA ASN A 155 23.58 0.92 -8.17
C ASN A 155 23.38 2.42 -8.44
N LYS A 156 24.13 2.93 -9.41
CA LYS A 156 24.05 4.31 -9.84
C LYS A 156 22.68 4.68 -10.39
N ALA A 157 22.01 3.72 -11.06
CA ALA A 157 20.70 3.93 -11.68
C ALA A 157 19.62 4.20 -10.65
N LEU A 158 19.52 3.39 -9.57
CA LEU A 158 18.55 3.63 -8.49
C LEU A 158 18.76 4.99 -7.83
N ASN A 159 20.01 5.37 -7.56
CA ASN A 159 20.32 6.65 -6.97
C ASN A 159 19.96 7.84 -7.90
N GLN A 160 20.14 7.67 -9.21
CA GLN A 160 19.71 8.66 -10.20
C GLN A 160 18.20 8.74 -10.30
N LEU A 161 17.48 7.60 -10.32
CA LEU A 161 16.03 7.51 -10.34
C LEU A 161 15.42 8.26 -9.15
N LYS A 162 15.92 7.99 -7.94
CA LYS A 162 15.46 8.66 -6.71
C LYS A 162 15.68 10.18 -6.75
N ARG A 163 16.85 10.63 -7.19
CA ARG A 163 17.17 12.07 -7.30
C ARG A 163 16.31 12.75 -8.36
N LEU A 164 16.08 12.09 -9.49
CA LEU A 164 15.23 12.60 -10.55
C LEU A 164 13.79 12.75 -10.06
N ALA A 165 13.22 11.70 -9.45
CA ALA A 165 11.86 11.70 -8.93
C ALA A 165 11.68 12.76 -7.83
N ALA A 166 12.59 12.85 -6.85
CA ALA A 166 12.51 13.83 -5.78
C ALA A 166 12.52 15.30 -6.30
N ARG A 167 13.20 15.56 -7.41
CA ARG A 167 13.17 16.87 -8.06
C ARG A 167 11.87 17.09 -8.84
N GLU A 168 11.44 16.09 -9.61
CA GLU A 168 10.38 16.25 -10.60
C GLU A 168 8.97 15.99 -10.04
N VAL A 169 8.83 15.34 -8.89
CA VAL A 169 7.53 15.16 -8.23
C VAL A 169 6.87 16.50 -7.87
N SER A 170 7.67 17.52 -7.54
CA SER A 170 7.19 18.88 -7.25
C SER A 170 7.28 19.84 -8.42
N ALA A 171 8.30 19.69 -9.29
CA ALA A 171 8.55 20.59 -10.42
C ALA A 171 7.81 20.21 -11.70
N GLY A 172 7.28 18.96 -11.78
CA GLY A 172 6.73 18.37 -12.97
C GLY A 172 7.77 17.55 -13.76
N ILE A 173 7.33 16.48 -14.40
CA ILE A 173 8.18 15.56 -15.14
C ILE A 173 8.64 16.24 -16.43
N GLN A 174 9.96 16.35 -16.62
CA GLN A 174 10.59 17.02 -17.77
C GLN A 174 11.03 16.03 -18.84
N ASN A 175 11.48 14.85 -18.45
CA ASN A 175 11.98 13.81 -19.37
C ASN A 175 11.42 12.44 -18.97
N PRO A 176 10.22 12.09 -19.46
CA PRO A 176 9.58 10.81 -19.15
C PRO A 176 10.43 9.59 -19.55
N GLU A 177 11.11 9.64 -20.68
CA GLU A 177 11.92 8.54 -21.22
C GLU A 177 13.05 8.15 -20.26
N LYS A 178 13.58 9.11 -19.51
CA LYS A 178 14.65 8.87 -18.55
C LYS A 178 14.25 7.93 -17.41
N TYR A 179 12.98 7.88 -17.05
CA TYR A 179 12.48 6.95 -16.03
C TYR A 179 12.54 5.52 -16.52
N PHE A 180 12.18 5.27 -17.79
CA PHE A 180 12.29 3.95 -18.40
C PHE A 180 13.75 3.49 -18.44
N ASP A 181 14.67 4.32 -18.92
CA ASP A 181 16.11 4.00 -18.96
C ASP A 181 16.65 3.60 -17.57
N LEU A 182 16.29 4.37 -16.54
CA LEU A 182 16.78 4.15 -15.18
C LEU A 182 16.16 2.90 -14.53
N VAL A 183 14.88 2.62 -14.79
CA VAL A 183 14.23 1.40 -14.30
C VAL A 183 14.81 0.17 -15.00
N ILE A 184 14.99 0.19 -16.33
CA ILE A 184 15.62 -0.88 -17.08
C ILE A 184 17.04 -1.16 -16.53
N ALA A 185 17.84 -0.11 -16.30
CA ALA A 185 19.16 -0.26 -15.73
C ALA A 185 19.14 -0.84 -14.28
N CYS A 186 18.11 -0.54 -13.49
CA CYS A 186 17.94 -1.19 -12.18
C CYS A 186 17.60 -2.66 -12.30
N LEU A 187 16.76 -3.03 -13.27
CA LEU A 187 16.34 -4.42 -13.50
C LEU A 187 17.47 -5.28 -14.06
N GLU A 188 18.36 -4.72 -14.87
CA GLU A 188 19.51 -5.43 -15.45
C GLU A 188 20.67 -5.66 -14.46
N GLU A 189 20.86 -4.78 -13.50
CA GLU A 189 21.96 -4.82 -12.53
C GLU A 189 21.50 -4.92 -11.07
N PRO A 190 20.76 -5.96 -10.65
CA PRO A 190 20.37 -6.12 -9.25
C PRO A 190 21.56 -6.60 -8.40
N MET A 191 21.46 -6.36 -7.10
CA MET A 191 22.36 -7.00 -6.15
C MET A 191 21.98 -8.47 -5.95
N THR A 192 22.97 -9.31 -5.70
CA THR A 192 22.80 -10.75 -5.44
C THR A 192 22.26 -11.09 -4.04
N GLU A 193 21.76 -10.13 -3.28
CA GLU A 193 21.07 -10.41 -2.02
C GLU A 193 19.79 -11.18 -2.31
N GLN A 194 19.78 -12.45 -1.98
CA GLN A 194 18.60 -13.29 -2.11
C GLN A 194 17.57 -12.86 -1.08
N ASN A 195 16.40 -12.49 -1.56
CA ASN A 195 15.22 -12.32 -0.72
C ASN A 195 14.74 -13.72 -0.34
N SER A 196 15.09 -14.18 0.86
CA SER A 196 14.69 -15.50 1.39
C SER A 196 13.28 -15.54 1.90
N GLN A 197 12.32 -14.88 1.23
CA GLN A 197 10.93 -14.94 1.64
C GLN A 197 10.30 -16.26 1.19
N ASP A 198 9.61 -16.91 2.13
CA ASP A 198 8.87 -18.12 1.86
C ASP A 198 7.61 -17.76 1.03
N PRO A 199 7.46 -18.21 -0.23
CA PRO A 199 6.29 -17.95 -1.07
C PRO A 199 4.96 -18.27 -0.36
N LYS A 200 4.96 -19.27 0.50
CA LYS A 200 3.80 -19.67 1.29
C LYS A 200 3.31 -18.54 2.23
N HIS A 201 4.22 -17.77 2.80
CA HIS A 201 3.85 -16.62 3.64
C HIS A 201 3.20 -15.50 2.81
N ILE A 202 3.62 -15.28 1.59
CA ILE A 202 3.03 -14.27 0.69
C ILE A 202 1.57 -14.59 0.40
N ASP A 203 1.27 -15.84 0.05
CA ASP A 203 -0.10 -16.28 -0.21
C ASP A 203 -0.97 -16.19 1.06
N GLN A 204 -0.43 -16.59 2.21
CA GLN A 204 -1.14 -16.45 3.48
C GLN A 204 -1.43 -14.99 3.84
N LEU A 205 -0.52 -14.06 3.55
CA LEU A 205 -0.72 -12.62 3.77
C LEU A 205 -1.84 -12.07 2.88
N ARG A 206 -1.87 -12.47 1.60
CA ARG A 206 -2.97 -12.11 0.67
C ARG A 206 -4.31 -12.65 1.15
N GLU A 207 -4.34 -13.91 1.58
CA GLU A 207 -5.55 -14.51 2.14
C GLU A 207 -6.03 -13.79 3.40
N ILE A 208 -5.11 -13.38 4.30
CA ILE A 208 -5.43 -12.60 5.51
C ILE A 208 -6.09 -11.28 5.13
N ILE A 209 -5.52 -10.55 4.19
CA ILE A 209 -6.03 -9.24 3.75
C ILE A 209 -7.39 -9.41 3.07
N ASN A 210 -7.51 -10.35 2.14
CA ASN A 210 -8.76 -10.65 1.45
C ASN A 210 -9.87 -11.06 2.43
N LEU A 211 -9.54 -11.89 3.41
CA LEU A 211 -10.47 -12.29 4.47
C LEU A 211 -10.92 -11.10 5.30
N ALA A 212 -10.00 -10.19 5.63
CA ALA A 212 -10.31 -9.00 6.42
C ALA A 212 -11.30 -8.07 5.69
N HIS A 213 -11.26 -8.00 4.36
CA HIS A 213 -12.16 -7.20 3.53
C HIS A 213 -13.41 -7.90 3.04
N SER A 214 -13.58 -9.20 3.31
CA SER A 214 -14.79 -9.91 2.87
C SER A 214 -16.05 -9.40 3.59
N GLU A 215 -17.16 -9.22 2.87
CA GLU A 215 -18.41 -8.74 3.45
C GLU A 215 -18.84 -9.58 4.66
N LYS A 216 -18.68 -10.89 4.56
CA LYS A 216 -19.03 -11.82 5.64
C LYS A 216 -18.28 -11.53 6.94
N THR A 217 -16.98 -11.24 6.87
CA THR A 217 -16.17 -10.94 8.05
C THR A 217 -16.36 -9.53 8.55
N MET A 218 -16.75 -8.60 7.67
CA MET A 218 -17.12 -7.23 8.04
C MET A 218 -18.33 -7.22 8.95
N GLU A 219 -19.39 -7.93 8.59
CA GLU A 219 -20.65 -7.99 9.35
C GLU A 219 -20.56 -8.92 10.56
N SER A 220 -19.89 -10.06 10.41
CA SER A 220 -19.73 -11.08 11.45
C SER A 220 -18.27 -11.43 11.67
N PRO A 221 -17.61 -10.74 12.62
CA PRO A 221 -16.20 -10.94 12.90
C PRO A 221 -15.89 -12.39 13.28
N LEU A 222 -14.87 -12.96 12.63
CA LEU A 222 -14.38 -14.29 12.94
C LEU A 222 -13.58 -14.30 14.24
N SER A 223 -13.66 -15.41 14.97
CA SER A 223 -12.75 -15.72 16.06
C SER A 223 -11.38 -16.13 15.52
N LEU A 224 -10.34 -16.06 16.39
CA LEU A 224 -8.99 -16.49 16.02
C LEU A 224 -8.95 -17.93 15.47
N LEU A 225 -9.72 -18.83 16.07
CA LEU A 225 -9.79 -20.25 15.63
C LEU A 225 -10.40 -20.38 14.23
N GLU A 226 -11.43 -19.60 13.92
CA GLU A 226 -12.06 -19.61 12.59
C GLU A 226 -11.11 -19.06 11.53
N VAL A 227 -10.37 -17.99 11.83
CA VAL A 227 -9.34 -17.45 10.95
C VAL A 227 -8.24 -18.49 10.70
N CYS A 228 -7.73 -19.14 11.75
CA CYS A 228 -6.72 -20.19 11.61
C CYS A 228 -7.19 -21.35 10.74
N LYS A 229 -8.45 -21.76 10.86
CA LYS A 229 -9.06 -22.81 10.02
C LYS A 229 -9.16 -22.36 8.57
N TYR A 230 -9.58 -21.10 8.34
CA TYR A 230 -9.74 -20.57 6.98
C TYR A 230 -8.40 -20.51 6.23
N ILE A 231 -7.34 -19.99 6.90
CA ILE A 231 -6.01 -19.83 6.30
C ILE A 231 -5.17 -21.12 6.40
N ASN A 232 -5.72 -22.18 6.98
CA ASN A 232 -5.03 -23.46 7.18
C ASN A 232 -3.66 -23.30 7.87
N THR A 233 -3.65 -22.60 9.01
CA THR A 233 -2.42 -22.33 9.76
C THR A 233 -2.64 -22.43 11.27
N SER A 234 -1.54 -22.59 12.04
CA SER A 234 -1.61 -22.58 13.50
C SER A 234 -1.71 -21.16 14.06
N GLN A 235 -2.26 -21.00 15.28
CA GLN A 235 -2.32 -19.71 15.96
C GLN A 235 -0.93 -19.08 16.13
N ALA A 236 0.09 -19.90 16.46
CA ALA A 236 1.46 -19.44 16.65
C ALA A 236 2.07 -18.91 15.34
N SER A 237 1.88 -19.63 14.23
CA SER A 237 2.35 -19.20 12.90
C SER A 237 1.63 -17.93 12.45
N LEU A 238 0.31 -17.88 12.62
CA LEU A 238 -0.49 -16.70 12.25
C LEU A 238 -0.07 -15.47 13.06
N TYR A 239 0.14 -15.63 14.36
CA TYR A 239 0.63 -14.55 15.22
C TYR A 239 2.00 -14.03 14.76
N ARG A 240 2.95 -14.94 14.48
CA ARG A 240 4.29 -14.57 14.02
C ARG A 240 4.25 -13.81 12.70
N ILE A 241 3.49 -14.32 11.72
CA ILE A 241 3.34 -13.66 10.42
C ILE A 241 2.73 -12.27 10.59
N CYS A 242 1.63 -12.14 11.31
CA CYS A 242 0.97 -10.85 11.51
C CYS A 242 1.85 -9.85 12.29
N GLN A 243 2.61 -10.30 13.28
CA GLN A 243 3.55 -9.43 14.00
C GLN A 243 4.70 -8.97 13.09
N GLU A 244 5.26 -9.86 12.29
CA GLU A 244 6.35 -9.53 11.38
C GLU A 244 5.92 -8.50 10.34
N TYR A 245 4.80 -8.75 9.64
CA TYR A 245 4.39 -7.94 8.49
C TYR A 245 3.53 -6.74 8.88
N PHE A 246 2.67 -6.84 9.89
CA PHE A 246 1.74 -5.75 10.25
C PHE A 246 2.07 -5.10 11.60
N GLY A 247 2.89 -5.73 12.44
CA GLY A 247 3.23 -5.24 13.78
C GLY A 247 2.10 -5.43 14.80
N MET A 248 1.06 -6.21 14.47
CA MET A 248 -0.11 -6.45 15.32
C MET A 248 -0.70 -7.83 15.10
N GLY A 249 -1.59 -8.28 15.99
CA GLY A 249 -2.30 -9.54 15.82
C GLY A 249 -3.42 -9.45 14.77
N ILE A 250 -3.80 -10.60 14.19
CA ILE A 250 -4.81 -10.67 13.11
C ILE A 250 -6.17 -10.05 13.52
N ILE A 251 -6.63 -10.30 14.74
CA ILE A 251 -7.94 -9.77 15.20
C ILE A 251 -7.90 -8.25 15.34
N GLU A 252 -6.74 -7.70 15.71
CA GLU A 252 -6.52 -6.27 15.77
C GLU A 252 -6.48 -5.66 14.37
N LEU A 253 -5.73 -6.26 13.43
CA LEU A 253 -5.71 -5.86 12.02
C LEU A 253 -7.11 -5.85 11.41
N MET A 254 -7.87 -6.95 11.53
CA MET A 254 -9.24 -7.02 11.04
C MET A 254 -10.17 -6.00 11.72
N THR A 255 -9.91 -5.66 12.96
CA THR A 255 -10.67 -4.62 13.66
C THR A 255 -10.34 -3.24 13.11
N GLN A 256 -9.07 -2.95 12.85
CA GLN A 256 -8.62 -1.68 12.29
C GLN A 256 -9.20 -1.47 10.88
N ILE A 257 -9.14 -2.49 10.03
CA ILE A 257 -9.74 -2.45 8.68
C ILE A 257 -11.26 -2.17 8.76
N ARG A 258 -11.99 -2.82 9.67
CA ARG A 258 -13.44 -2.56 9.84
C ARG A 258 -13.73 -1.16 10.36
N LEU A 259 -12.90 -0.61 11.22
CA LEU A 259 -13.04 0.79 11.68
C LEU A 259 -12.83 1.75 10.52
N GLU A 260 -11.82 1.51 9.68
CA GLU A 260 -11.55 2.33 8.49
C GLU A 260 -12.70 2.26 7.48
N GLU A 261 -13.21 1.06 7.19
CA GLU A 261 -14.37 0.92 6.29
C GLU A 261 -15.63 1.59 6.86
N SER A 262 -15.86 1.51 8.19
CA SER A 262 -16.96 2.22 8.82
C SER A 262 -16.81 3.75 8.70
N ARG A 263 -15.57 4.27 8.77
CA ARG A 263 -15.27 5.69 8.58
C ARG A 263 -15.53 6.12 7.14
N ARG A 264 -15.07 5.34 6.15
CA ARG A 264 -15.34 5.62 4.72
C ARG A 264 -16.82 5.73 4.42
N ILE A 265 -17.63 4.85 5.00
CA ILE A 265 -19.09 4.94 4.85
C ILE A 265 -19.67 6.17 5.53
N MET A 266 -19.16 6.57 6.70
CA MET A 266 -19.64 7.81 7.36
C MET A 266 -19.41 9.05 6.51
N LEU A 267 -18.27 9.13 5.83
CA LEU A 267 -17.91 10.22 4.94
C LEU A 267 -18.65 10.19 3.59
N ASN A 268 -19.13 9.03 3.14
CA ASN A 268 -19.80 8.87 1.85
C ASN A 268 -21.33 8.82 1.98
N GLN A 269 -21.98 9.97 1.82
CA GLN A 269 -23.45 10.09 1.95
C GLN A 269 -24.22 9.22 0.95
N ASP A 270 -23.73 9.08 -0.30
CA ASP A 270 -24.42 8.30 -1.33
C ASP A 270 -24.34 6.81 -1.03
N ALA A 271 -23.19 6.33 -0.56
CA ALA A 271 -23.04 4.95 -0.11
C ALA A 271 -23.92 4.68 1.12
N ARG A 272 -24.01 5.60 2.08
CA ARG A 272 -24.93 5.49 3.23
C ARG A 272 -26.38 5.34 2.79
N ARG A 273 -26.85 6.17 1.84
CA ARG A 273 -28.22 6.12 1.31
C ARG A 273 -28.50 4.78 0.61
N LYS A 274 -27.57 4.33 -0.26
CA LYS A 274 -27.69 3.05 -0.96
C LYS A 274 -27.79 1.86 -0.01
N LEU A 275 -27.00 1.88 1.07
CA LEU A 275 -26.95 0.83 2.09
C LEU A 275 -28.00 1.01 3.19
N LYS A 276 -28.80 2.08 3.15
CA LYS A 276 -29.83 2.44 4.17
C LYS A 276 -29.24 2.58 5.59
N LEU A 277 -28.04 3.13 5.70
CA LEU A 277 -27.32 3.35 6.97
C LEU A 277 -27.53 4.80 7.44
N TYR A 278 -28.57 5.04 8.21
CA TYR A 278 -29.00 6.39 8.59
C TYR A 278 -28.40 6.88 9.90
N SER A 279 -27.89 5.99 10.73
CA SER A 279 -27.29 6.33 12.02
C SER A 279 -25.89 5.74 12.20
N ILE A 280 -25.12 6.33 13.11
CA ILE A 280 -23.82 5.77 13.55
C ILE A 280 -24.00 4.34 14.08
N ARG A 281 -25.13 4.07 14.73
CA ARG A 281 -25.46 2.74 15.22
C ARG A 281 -25.61 1.74 14.08
N ASP A 282 -26.30 2.10 13.00
CA ASP A 282 -26.50 1.21 11.84
C ASP A 282 -25.17 0.89 11.20
N ILE A 283 -24.31 1.90 11.05
CA ILE A 283 -22.95 1.72 10.53
C ILE A 283 -22.14 0.80 11.44
N ALA A 284 -22.13 1.05 12.76
CA ALA A 284 -21.40 0.20 13.70
C ALA A 284 -21.86 -1.27 13.63
N ILE A 285 -23.16 -1.52 13.56
CA ILE A 285 -23.74 -2.88 13.45
C ILE A 285 -23.32 -3.52 12.12
N LYS A 286 -23.44 -2.81 10.99
CA LYS A 286 -23.04 -3.29 9.66
C LYS A 286 -21.58 -3.77 9.63
N TYR A 287 -20.70 -3.09 10.37
CA TYR A 287 -19.28 -3.46 10.47
C TYR A 287 -18.95 -4.33 11.69
N GLY A 288 -19.96 -5.04 12.25
CA GLY A 288 -19.77 -6.06 13.28
C GLY A 288 -19.50 -5.53 14.69
N PHE A 289 -19.78 -4.25 14.96
CA PHE A 289 -19.67 -3.65 16.29
C PHE A 289 -21.00 -3.66 17.03
N LYS A 290 -21.25 -4.70 17.82
CA LYS A 290 -22.53 -4.92 18.54
C LYS A 290 -22.78 -3.91 19.67
N HIS A 291 -21.73 -3.25 20.20
CA HIS A 291 -21.81 -2.36 21.36
C HIS A 291 -21.33 -0.96 21.02
N GLN A 292 -22.21 0.03 21.00
CA GLN A 292 -21.90 1.41 20.60
C GLN A 292 -20.77 2.06 21.42
N GLY A 293 -20.79 1.89 22.74
CA GLY A 293 -19.75 2.48 23.61
C GLY A 293 -18.36 1.90 23.32
N ARG A 294 -18.27 0.59 23.05
CA ARG A 294 -17.00 -0.05 22.64
C ARG A 294 -16.57 0.39 21.25
N TYR A 295 -17.52 0.56 20.34
CA TYR A 295 -17.24 1.10 19.00
C TYR A 295 -16.69 2.51 19.09
N ALA A 296 -17.38 3.42 19.77
CA ALA A 296 -16.95 4.80 19.93
C ALA A 296 -15.55 4.91 20.57
N ARG A 297 -15.27 4.11 21.59
CA ARG A 297 -13.93 4.07 22.23
C ARG A 297 -12.86 3.58 21.28
N ARG A 298 -13.10 2.48 20.53
CA ARG A 298 -12.14 1.96 19.55
C ARG A 298 -11.92 2.94 18.40
N TYR A 299 -12.96 3.57 17.94
CA TYR A 299 -12.92 4.59 16.90
C TYR A 299 -12.07 5.79 17.34
N TYR A 300 -12.31 6.29 18.56
CA TYR A 300 -11.49 7.35 19.13
C TYR A 300 -10.02 6.95 19.26
N THR A 301 -9.75 5.74 19.72
CA THR A 301 -8.37 5.23 19.79
C THR A 301 -7.72 5.16 18.41
N ALA A 302 -8.46 4.75 17.39
CA ALA A 302 -7.96 4.61 16.02
C ALA A 302 -7.71 5.96 15.34
N PHE A 303 -8.61 6.95 15.51
CA PHE A 303 -8.60 8.17 14.70
C PHE A 303 -8.42 9.47 15.51
N GLY A 304 -8.47 9.42 16.82
CA GLY A 304 -8.36 10.60 17.69
C GLY A 304 -9.61 11.47 17.74
N GLU A 305 -10.73 11.02 17.14
CA GLU A 305 -12.04 11.68 17.12
C GLU A 305 -13.16 10.69 17.38
N LEU A 306 -14.32 11.18 17.79
CA LEU A 306 -15.50 10.34 17.97
C LEU A 306 -16.25 10.13 16.64
N PRO A 307 -16.99 9.00 16.46
CA PRO A 307 -17.78 8.76 15.26
C PRO A 307 -18.82 9.86 14.95
N SER A 308 -19.21 10.64 15.96
CA SER A 308 -20.14 11.78 15.81
C SER A 308 -19.45 13.06 15.33
N GLN A 309 -18.13 13.07 15.26
CA GLN A 309 -17.32 14.21 14.82
C GLN A 309 -16.81 14.03 13.37
N THR A 310 -16.87 12.78 12.86
CA THR A 310 -16.66 12.44 11.45
C THR A 310 -17.88 12.80 10.60
#